data_021f7b8732a964273d5e1aab5b498611
#
_entry.id   021f7b8732a964273d5e1aab5b498611
#
_cell.length_a   1.000
_cell.length_b   1.000
_cell.length_c   1.000
_cell.angle_alpha   90.00
_cell.angle_beta   90.00
_cell.angle_gamma   90.00
#
_symmetry.space_group_name_H-M   'P 1'
#
loop_
_entity.id
_entity.type
_entity.pdbx_description
1 polymer ?
#
loop_
_entity_poly.entity_id
_entity_poly.type
_entity_poly.pdbx_seq_one_letter_code
_entity_poly.pdbx_strand_id
1 'polypeptide(L)'
;MQNLSLRWLCPLLGLGYFAALFGCGNAGEAAAGGGAGTSPSAAGQATAGTGAGIAGAGGQATGGGGGTLGSAGSSAGQGGSAPSGGAGAGAGGMAGASGAAGAGGSGNVGPGKGASGKAVCTGLSGFVDPTTGIGAVTEVTAPQGSFFAFIEGPVWVATTKQLLFSDNAGSPERIWSFDPTSMMLTNVFEDSGSNGLAVDSNDQIIVTDQKNHAIYRWDSATKLKVGGNLASGSFKPNDVVVRSDGGIYFTDPDSGLYYIAPGTTEATKASTKINRPNGLVLTLDEKTLIVGDVGNQSLSNFALGADGSVVDATTPFGMTTGTTADGMCEDCAGNVYVCTQSGVEVFDPTGKRLGGVLTGESSNCTFGGADRKTLFVASRATLKVVKLANPGLPD
;
A
#
# COMPACT_ATOMS: atom_id res chain seq x y z
N MET A 1 30.81 -50.00 -42.85
CA MET A 1 31.37 -49.11 -43.87
C MET A 1 31.04 -47.70 -43.41
N GLN A 2 32.08 -47.00 -43.15
CA GLN A 2 32.24 -45.52 -43.00
C GLN A 2 31.45 -44.78 -41.94
N ASN A 3 32.20 -44.43 -40.88
CA ASN A 3 32.01 -43.34 -39.93
C ASN A 3 32.07 -41.97 -40.60
N LEU A 4 31.17 -41.07 -40.24
CA LEU A 4 31.37 -39.64 -40.42
C LEU A 4 31.06 -38.90 -39.11
N SER A 5 32.13 -38.46 -38.47
CA SER A 5 32.12 -37.56 -37.34
C SER A 5 31.97 -36.11 -37.82
N LEU A 6 30.96 -35.41 -37.34
CA LEU A 6 30.84 -33.96 -37.52
C LEU A 6 31.27 -33.25 -36.23
N ARG A 7 32.39 -32.54 -36.30
CA ARG A 7 32.86 -31.57 -35.30
C ARG A 7 32.18 -30.24 -35.54
N TRP A 8 31.56 -29.67 -34.49
CA TRP A 8 31.10 -28.27 -34.50
C TRP A 8 32.14 -27.37 -33.83
N LEU A 9 32.60 -26.38 -34.58
CA LEU A 9 33.42 -25.26 -34.11
C LEU A 9 32.54 -24.28 -33.36
N CYS A 10 33.01 -23.86 -32.17
CA CYS A 10 32.55 -22.65 -31.52
C CYS A 10 33.29 -21.41 -32.08
N PRO A 11 32.63 -20.31 -32.34
CA PRO A 11 33.29 -18.99 -32.38
C PRO A 11 33.17 -18.29 -31.06
N LEU A 12 34.30 -17.94 -30.50
CA LEU A 12 34.48 -16.94 -29.43
C LEU A 12 34.18 -15.54 -30.01
N LEU A 13 33.25 -14.84 -29.40
CA LEU A 13 33.15 -13.39 -29.52
C LEU A 13 33.07 -12.79 -28.10
N GLY A 14 34.02 -11.91 -27.82
CA GLY A 14 34.19 -11.27 -26.55
C GLY A 14 33.14 -10.20 -26.25
N LEU A 15 32.76 -10.11 -25.02
CA LEU A 15 31.98 -8.98 -24.48
C LEU A 15 32.74 -8.39 -23.28
N GLY A 16 33.00 -7.11 -23.41
CA GLY A 16 33.65 -6.31 -22.40
C GLY A 16 32.74 -6.08 -21.18
N TYR A 17 33.30 -6.29 -20.04
CA TYR A 17 32.72 -5.95 -18.74
C TYR A 17 32.88 -4.46 -18.45
N PHE A 18 31.79 -3.78 -18.15
CA PHE A 18 31.82 -2.57 -17.35
C PHE A 18 31.39 -2.95 -15.92
N ALA A 19 32.38 -2.96 -15.03
CA ALA A 19 32.16 -3.09 -13.61
C ALA A 19 32.12 -1.69 -13.00
N ALA A 20 30.99 -1.32 -12.40
CA ALA A 20 30.90 -0.18 -11.49
C ALA A 20 31.17 -0.70 -10.08
N LEU A 21 32.30 -0.26 -9.52
CA LEU A 21 32.74 -0.56 -8.16
C LEU A 21 31.99 0.34 -7.17
N PHE A 22 31.23 -0.26 -6.26
CA PHE A 22 30.97 0.32 -4.93
C PHE A 22 31.68 -0.54 -3.89
N GLY A 23 32.68 0.06 -3.24
CA GLY A 23 33.48 -0.58 -2.25
C GLY A 23 32.77 -0.72 -0.91
N CYS A 24 32.81 -1.92 -0.37
CA CYS A 24 32.69 -2.17 1.06
C CYS A 24 34.04 -2.65 1.57
N GLY A 25 34.65 -1.88 2.47
CA GLY A 25 35.86 -2.26 3.17
C GLY A 25 35.58 -3.39 4.14
N ASN A 26 36.46 -4.37 4.14
CA ASN A 26 36.54 -5.35 5.21
C ASN A 26 37.91 -5.30 5.82
N ALA A 27 37.96 -5.22 7.15
CA ALA A 27 39.15 -5.13 8.00
C ALA A 27 39.71 -6.52 8.30
N GLY A 28 41.00 -6.58 8.41
CA GLY A 28 41.65 -7.49 9.31
C GLY A 28 42.61 -8.49 8.71
N GLU A 29 43.89 -8.22 8.86
CA GLU A 29 44.79 -9.15 9.59
C GLU A 29 46.13 -8.48 9.88
N ALA A 30 46.64 -8.75 11.06
CA ALA A 30 47.80 -8.17 11.67
C ALA A 30 49.09 -8.89 11.27
N ALA A 31 50.18 -8.14 11.14
CA ALA A 31 51.50 -8.66 11.43
C ALA A 31 52.44 -7.52 11.90
N ALA A 32 53.21 -7.83 12.90
CA ALA A 32 54.00 -7.00 13.79
C ALA A 32 55.28 -6.38 13.18
N GLY A 33 55.73 -5.28 13.78
CA GLY A 33 57.10 -4.79 13.58
C GLY A 33 57.35 -3.40 14.12
N GLY A 34 57.92 -3.29 15.27
CA GLY A 34 58.53 -2.36 16.14
C GLY A 34 59.02 -1.00 15.65
N GLY A 35 59.04 -0.05 16.58
CA GLY A 35 59.77 1.21 16.46
C GLY A 35 59.28 2.29 17.39
N ALA A 36 60.00 2.56 18.45
CA ALA A 36 59.78 3.56 19.48
C ALA A 36 59.93 5.00 18.99
N GLY A 37 59.25 5.93 19.65
CA GLY A 37 59.50 7.37 19.47
C GLY A 37 58.52 8.28 20.18
N THR A 38 58.74 8.52 21.45
CA THR A 38 58.54 9.74 22.26
C THR A 38 57.46 10.78 21.96
N SER A 39 56.62 11.00 22.96
CA SER A 39 55.80 12.21 23.20
C SER A 39 56.65 13.46 23.50
N PRO A 40 56.14 14.71 23.52
CA PRO A 40 55.36 15.15 24.66
C PRO A 40 54.18 16.11 24.38
N SER A 41 53.40 16.17 25.41
CA SER A 41 52.35 17.07 25.83
C SER A 41 52.46 18.57 25.55
N ALA A 42 51.35 19.27 25.36
CA ALA A 42 51.08 20.56 25.99
C ALA A 42 49.57 20.85 26.05
N ALA A 43 49.16 21.18 27.21
CA ALA A 43 47.85 21.67 27.61
C ALA A 43 47.70 23.17 27.25
N GLY A 44 46.46 23.60 27.06
CA GLY A 44 46.12 25.00 26.90
C GLY A 44 44.67 25.23 27.30
N GLN A 45 44.53 25.94 28.40
CA GLN A 45 43.33 26.26 29.17
C GLN A 45 42.37 27.25 28.48
N ALA A 46 41.18 27.23 29.05
CA ALA A 46 40.03 28.09 28.85
C ALA A 46 40.28 29.59 29.15
N THR A 47 39.50 30.42 28.53
CA THR A 47 39.03 31.70 29.13
C THR A 47 37.63 32.01 28.76
N ALA A 48 36.85 32.27 29.80
CA ALA A 48 35.47 32.81 29.76
C ALA A 48 35.52 34.33 29.50
N GLY A 49 34.53 34.82 28.78
CA GLY A 49 34.31 36.26 28.58
C GLY A 49 32.84 36.54 28.80
N THR A 50 32.58 37.16 29.94
CA THR A 50 31.29 37.79 30.32
C THR A 50 31.16 39.15 29.68
N GLY A 51 29.96 39.56 29.26
CA GLY A 51 29.67 40.89 28.82
C GLY A 51 28.18 41.15 28.72
N ALA A 52 27.71 41.89 29.71
CA ALA A 52 26.34 42.32 29.95
C ALA A 52 25.81 43.38 28.98
N GLY A 53 24.56 43.32 28.69
CA GLY A 53 23.48 44.27 28.94
C GLY A 53 23.39 45.46 28.00
N ILE A 54 22.20 45.72 27.53
CA ILE A 54 21.45 46.96 27.83
C ILE A 54 20.02 46.82 27.27
N ALA A 55 19.09 47.23 28.10
CA ALA A 55 17.65 47.36 27.86
C ALA A 55 17.35 48.65 27.07
N GLY A 56 16.29 48.61 26.31
CA GLY A 56 15.68 49.80 25.69
C GLY A 56 14.18 49.61 25.59
N ALA A 57 13.51 50.38 26.41
CA ALA A 57 12.09 50.41 26.59
C ALA A 57 11.37 51.35 25.57
N GLY A 58 10.07 51.13 25.38
CA GLY A 58 9.11 52.19 25.24
C GLY A 58 8.42 52.37 23.89
N GLY A 59 7.12 52.28 23.88
CA GLY A 59 6.26 52.85 22.84
C GLY A 59 4.83 52.30 22.84
N GLN A 60 4.02 52.76 23.81
CA GLN A 60 2.55 52.71 23.77
C GLN A 60 1.99 53.87 22.93
N ALA A 61 0.93 53.60 22.16
CA ALA A 61 -0.13 54.56 21.80
C ALA A 61 -1.31 53.73 21.26
N THR A 62 -2.35 53.52 21.93
CA THR A 62 -3.61 54.22 22.32
C THR A 62 -4.39 54.86 21.17
N GLY A 63 -5.66 54.47 21.10
CA GLY A 63 -6.81 55.18 20.54
C GLY A 63 -7.37 54.53 19.27
N GLY A 64 -8.63 54.23 19.13
CA GLY A 64 -9.81 54.61 19.83
C GLY A 64 -10.96 54.68 18.83
N GLY A 65 -12.17 54.29 19.23
CA GLY A 65 -13.43 54.62 18.59
C GLY A 65 -13.95 53.55 17.61
N GLY A 66 -15.05 52.87 17.78
CA GLY A 66 -16.34 53.30 18.34
C GLY A 66 -17.31 53.47 17.17
N GLY A 67 -18.30 52.60 17.04
CA GLY A 67 -19.34 52.72 16.04
C GLY A 67 -20.38 51.62 16.15
N THR A 68 -21.45 51.97 16.74
CA THR A 68 -22.62 51.24 17.20
C THR A 68 -23.63 50.92 16.11
N LEU A 69 -24.29 49.76 16.29
CA LEU A 69 -25.73 49.44 16.14
C LEU A 69 -26.48 49.71 14.82
N GLY A 70 -27.08 48.68 14.31
CA GLY A 70 -28.22 48.76 13.40
C GLY A 70 -28.97 47.44 13.41
N SER A 71 -30.08 47.41 14.09
CA SER A 71 -30.99 46.33 14.37
C SER A 71 -32.07 46.17 13.28
N ALA A 72 -32.55 44.93 13.19
CA ALA A 72 -33.93 44.49 12.90
C ALA A 72 -34.53 44.65 11.49
N GLY A 73 -35.08 43.57 11.04
CA GLY A 73 -36.02 43.49 9.92
C GLY A 73 -36.56 42.09 9.74
N SER A 74 -37.55 41.74 10.57
CA SER A 74 -38.38 40.53 10.42
C SER A 74 -39.46 40.79 9.36
N SER A 75 -39.71 39.83 8.48
CA SER A 75 -41.07 39.65 7.90
C SER A 75 -41.29 38.22 7.50
N ALA A 76 -42.32 37.65 8.09
CA ALA A 76 -42.95 36.41 7.79
C ALA A 76 -43.84 36.56 6.52
N GLY A 77 -43.90 35.52 5.75
CA GLY A 77 -44.85 35.35 4.66
C GLY A 77 -45.33 33.91 4.58
N GLN A 78 -46.56 33.73 4.99
CA GLN A 78 -47.32 32.50 4.97
C GLN A 78 -47.90 32.20 3.57
N GLY A 79 -48.02 30.87 3.28
CA GLY A 79 -49.24 30.32 2.72
C GLY A 79 -49.27 30.00 1.21
N GLY A 80 -49.53 28.77 0.89
CA GLY A 80 -49.93 28.33 -0.43
C GLY A 80 -50.15 26.81 -0.46
N SER A 81 -51.40 26.47 -0.39
CA SER A 81 -52.01 25.15 -0.33
C SER A 81 -51.80 24.33 -1.58
N ALA A 82 -51.87 22.99 -1.41
CA ALA A 82 -51.99 21.96 -2.44
C ALA A 82 -53.35 22.01 -3.16
N PRO A 83 -53.51 21.37 -4.29
CA PRO A 83 -54.59 20.44 -4.42
C PRO A 83 -54.22 19.02 -4.84
N SER A 84 -55.01 18.14 -4.31
CA SER A 84 -55.18 16.73 -4.51
C SER A 84 -55.81 16.40 -5.87
N GLY A 85 -55.58 15.18 -6.35
CA GLY A 85 -56.50 14.49 -7.16
C GLY A 85 -55.93 13.65 -8.32
N GLY A 86 -56.20 12.36 -8.32
CA GLY A 86 -56.16 11.56 -9.50
C GLY A 86 -55.78 10.09 -9.27
N ALA A 87 -56.76 9.30 -8.85
CA ALA A 87 -56.70 7.85 -8.83
C ALA A 87 -56.79 7.27 -10.25
N GLY A 88 -55.98 6.27 -10.53
CA GLY A 88 -56.05 5.45 -11.72
C GLY A 88 -55.65 4.02 -11.37
N ALA A 89 -56.63 3.17 -11.20
CA ALA A 89 -56.47 1.74 -10.99
C ALA A 89 -56.22 1.05 -12.35
N GLY A 90 -55.23 0.14 -12.33
CA GLY A 90 -54.98 -0.81 -13.41
C GLY A 90 -54.45 -2.09 -12.83
N ALA A 91 -55.33 -3.04 -12.62
CA ALA A 91 -55.02 -4.40 -12.23
C ALA A 91 -54.48 -5.21 -13.41
N GLY A 92 -53.45 -5.99 -13.17
CA GLY A 92 -52.93 -6.98 -14.09
C GLY A 92 -51.99 -7.92 -13.37
N GLY A 93 -52.56 -8.97 -12.78
CA GLY A 93 -51.79 -10.04 -12.14
C GLY A 93 -51.18 -10.98 -13.17
N MET A 94 -49.99 -11.50 -12.81
CA MET A 94 -49.55 -12.82 -13.22
C MET A 94 -48.68 -13.37 -12.10
N ALA A 95 -49.14 -14.42 -11.49
CA ALA A 95 -48.38 -15.31 -10.62
C ALA A 95 -47.37 -16.06 -11.47
N GLY A 96 -46.13 -16.14 -10.94
CA GLY A 96 -45.08 -16.93 -11.56
C GLY A 96 -44.06 -17.42 -10.54
N ALA A 97 -44.24 -18.66 -10.13
CA ALA A 97 -43.23 -19.64 -9.71
C ALA A 97 -42.26 -19.30 -8.59
N SER A 98 -42.57 -19.87 -7.44
CA SER A 98 -41.60 -20.28 -6.44
C SER A 98 -40.51 -21.18 -7.07
N GLY A 99 -39.34 -20.62 -7.33
CA GLY A 99 -38.12 -21.35 -7.65
C GLY A 99 -37.40 -21.80 -6.41
N ALA A 100 -37.11 -23.08 -6.36
CA ALA A 100 -36.45 -23.81 -5.30
C ALA A 100 -35.17 -23.18 -4.81
N ALA A 101 -34.96 -23.30 -3.50
CA ALA A 101 -33.67 -23.10 -2.83
C ALA A 101 -32.59 -23.94 -3.49
N GLY A 102 -31.75 -23.34 -4.28
CA GLY A 102 -30.53 -23.89 -4.81
C GLY A 102 -29.49 -23.90 -3.71
N ALA A 103 -29.05 -25.10 -3.36
CA ALA A 103 -27.97 -25.33 -2.44
C ALA A 103 -26.66 -24.70 -2.90
N GLY A 104 -25.92 -24.12 -1.94
CA GLY A 104 -24.48 -23.97 -1.98
C GLY A 104 -23.89 -23.22 -3.18
N GLY A 105 -24.29 -21.98 -3.39
CA GLY A 105 -23.44 -21.06 -4.12
C GLY A 105 -22.23 -20.75 -3.24
N SER A 106 -21.02 -21.19 -3.67
CA SER A 106 -19.79 -20.54 -3.29
C SER A 106 -20.04 -19.06 -3.50
N GLY A 107 -20.12 -18.32 -2.39
CA GLY A 107 -20.42 -16.90 -2.43
C GLY A 107 -19.48 -16.25 -3.40
N ASN A 108 -20.04 -15.77 -4.50
CA ASN A 108 -19.35 -14.91 -5.41
C ASN A 108 -19.09 -13.68 -4.57
N VAL A 109 -17.88 -13.62 -4.00
CA VAL A 109 -17.40 -12.43 -3.35
C VAL A 109 -17.41 -11.42 -4.45
N GLY A 110 -18.34 -10.48 -4.36
CA GLY A 110 -18.46 -9.45 -5.36
C GLY A 110 -17.10 -8.77 -5.51
N PRO A 111 -16.81 -8.29 -6.72
CA PRO A 111 -15.53 -7.68 -7.03
C PRO A 111 -15.24 -6.64 -5.98
N GLY A 112 -13.98 -6.64 -5.52
CA GLY A 112 -13.30 -5.56 -4.84
C GLY A 112 -14.16 -4.45 -4.31
N LYS A 113 -15.23 -4.81 -3.68
CA LYS A 113 -15.91 -3.82 -2.88
C LYS A 113 -14.99 -3.53 -1.76
N GLY A 114 -14.05 -2.60 -1.78
CA GLY A 114 -13.53 -2.18 -0.56
C GLY A 114 -14.38 -2.93 0.45
N ALA A 115 -14.44 -4.19 0.28
CA ALA A 115 -15.51 -4.97 0.86
C ALA A 115 -15.03 -5.03 2.26
N SER A 116 -15.69 -4.35 3.15
CA SER A 116 -15.39 -4.51 4.55
C SER A 116 -14.99 -5.96 4.73
N GLY A 117 -13.80 -6.22 5.21
CA GLY A 117 -13.31 -7.57 5.43
C GLY A 117 -14.35 -8.38 6.16
N LYS A 118 -15.19 -7.68 6.92
CA LYS A 118 -16.40 -8.15 7.55
C LYS A 118 -17.41 -8.78 6.58
N ALA A 119 -17.64 -8.21 5.40
CA ALA A 119 -18.57 -8.79 4.41
C ALA A 119 -17.97 -10.01 3.70
N VAL A 120 -16.68 -9.97 3.41
CA VAL A 120 -15.95 -11.01 2.65
C VAL A 120 -15.63 -12.23 3.53
N CYS A 121 -15.33 -12.00 4.80
CA CYS A 121 -14.94 -13.03 5.76
C CYS A 121 -16.09 -13.49 6.65
N THR A 122 -17.28 -12.87 6.54
CA THR A 122 -18.45 -13.22 7.36
C THR A 122 -18.84 -14.69 7.19
N GLY A 123 -19.06 -15.38 8.31
CA GLY A 123 -19.44 -16.78 8.33
C GLY A 123 -18.30 -17.77 8.11
N LEU A 124 -17.10 -17.29 7.86
CA LEU A 124 -15.91 -18.14 7.84
C LEU A 124 -15.46 -18.45 9.25
N SER A 125 -15.03 -19.68 9.49
CA SER A 125 -14.55 -20.17 10.77
C SER A 125 -13.55 -21.31 10.54
N GLY A 126 -12.95 -21.79 11.64
CA GLY A 126 -11.98 -22.90 11.56
C GLY A 126 -10.62 -22.44 11.00
N PHE A 127 -10.27 -21.18 11.24
CA PHE A 127 -8.94 -20.68 10.93
C PHE A 127 -7.88 -21.44 11.71
N VAL A 128 -6.76 -21.67 11.06
CA VAL A 128 -5.61 -22.37 11.64
C VAL A 128 -4.44 -21.40 11.81
N ASP A 129 -3.41 -21.86 12.50
CA ASP A 129 -2.16 -21.12 12.59
C ASP A 129 -1.64 -20.81 11.17
N PRO A 130 -1.53 -19.53 10.80
CA PRO A 130 -1.18 -19.09 9.44
C PRO A 130 0.24 -19.51 9.02
N THR A 131 1.06 -19.94 9.96
CA THR A 131 2.42 -20.44 9.69
C THR A 131 2.47 -21.93 9.41
N THR A 132 1.32 -22.61 9.43
CA THR A 132 1.18 -24.02 9.12
C THR A 132 0.52 -24.26 7.77
N GLY A 133 0.77 -25.41 7.15
CA GLY A 133 0.16 -25.77 5.87
C GLY A 133 0.57 -24.84 4.72
N ILE A 134 1.71 -24.17 4.84
CA ILE A 134 2.26 -23.32 3.78
C ILE A 134 2.67 -24.22 2.60
N GLY A 135 2.12 -23.93 1.43
CA GLY A 135 2.46 -24.63 0.18
C GLY A 135 3.86 -24.29 -0.31
N ALA A 136 4.26 -24.98 -1.37
CA ALA A 136 5.50 -24.62 -2.06
C ALA A 136 5.40 -23.23 -2.68
N VAL A 137 6.46 -22.46 -2.55
CA VAL A 137 6.60 -21.17 -3.24
C VAL A 137 6.96 -21.45 -4.70
N THR A 138 6.16 -20.94 -5.63
CA THR A 138 6.44 -20.99 -7.07
C THR A 138 6.77 -19.59 -7.57
N GLU A 139 7.61 -19.51 -8.59
CA GLU A 139 8.03 -18.25 -9.19
C GLU A 139 7.39 -18.07 -10.57
N VAL A 140 6.91 -16.87 -10.82
CA VAL A 140 6.43 -16.40 -12.12
C VAL A 140 7.40 -15.32 -12.60
N THR A 141 8.09 -15.63 -13.68
CA THR A 141 9.07 -14.71 -14.29
C THR A 141 8.43 -13.98 -15.46
N ALA A 142 9.01 -12.85 -15.82
CA ALA A 142 8.59 -12.09 -17.00
C ALA A 142 8.60 -12.94 -18.26
N PRO A 143 7.78 -12.63 -19.27
CA PRO A 143 7.77 -13.32 -20.56
C PRO A 143 9.14 -13.31 -21.22
N GLN A 144 9.40 -14.32 -22.05
CA GLN A 144 10.67 -14.45 -22.78
C GLN A 144 10.99 -13.15 -23.55
N GLY A 145 12.19 -12.64 -23.35
CA GLY A 145 12.64 -11.41 -23.97
C GLY A 145 12.29 -10.14 -23.22
N SER A 146 11.63 -10.25 -22.06
CA SER A 146 11.39 -9.17 -21.11
C SER A 146 11.89 -9.54 -19.72
N PHE A 147 11.90 -8.57 -18.82
CA PHE A 147 12.23 -8.78 -17.40
C PHE A 147 11.43 -7.79 -16.56
N PHE A 148 11.13 -8.18 -15.33
CA PHE A 148 10.67 -7.25 -14.33
C PHE A 148 11.88 -6.57 -13.71
N ALA A 149 11.81 -5.25 -13.55
CA ALA A 149 12.88 -4.51 -12.90
C ALA A 149 12.68 -4.43 -11.38
N PHE A 150 11.49 -4.02 -10.95
CA PHE A 150 11.08 -4.04 -9.55
C PHE A 150 9.56 -4.04 -9.49
N ILE A 151 8.96 -5.13 -9.05
CA ILE A 151 7.51 -5.26 -8.99
C ILE A 151 6.96 -4.88 -7.62
N GLU A 152 5.79 -4.22 -7.66
CA GLU A 152 5.11 -3.61 -6.52
C GLU A 152 3.59 -3.71 -6.64
N GLY A 153 2.89 -3.36 -5.55
CA GLY A 153 1.46 -3.13 -5.50
C GLY A 153 0.60 -4.23 -6.13
N PRO A 154 0.78 -5.50 -5.78
CA PRO A 154 -0.07 -6.55 -6.32
C PRO A 154 -1.49 -6.38 -5.79
N VAL A 155 -2.49 -6.48 -6.66
CA VAL A 155 -3.91 -6.45 -6.31
C VAL A 155 -4.69 -7.51 -7.07
N TRP A 156 -5.62 -8.18 -6.39
CA TRP A 156 -6.46 -9.20 -7.01
C TRP A 156 -7.79 -8.60 -7.50
N VAL A 157 -8.02 -8.66 -8.80
CA VAL A 157 -9.29 -8.22 -9.41
C VAL A 157 -10.24 -9.40 -9.51
N ALA A 158 -11.24 -9.45 -8.64
CA ALA A 158 -12.10 -10.61 -8.47
C ALA A 158 -13.02 -10.88 -9.68
N THR A 159 -13.49 -9.84 -10.38
CA THR A 159 -14.32 -9.96 -11.58
C THR A 159 -13.58 -10.60 -12.74
N THR A 160 -12.35 -10.20 -12.98
CA THR A 160 -11.53 -10.74 -14.06
C THR A 160 -10.76 -11.99 -13.65
N LYS A 161 -10.67 -12.28 -12.33
CA LYS A 161 -9.86 -13.36 -11.74
C LYS A 161 -8.39 -13.25 -12.13
N GLN A 162 -7.89 -12.04 -12.14
CA GLN A 162 -6.52 -11.72 -12.50
C GLN A 162 -5.82 -10.96 -11.38
N LEU A 163 -4.53 -11.16 -11.26
CA LEU A 163 -3.67 -10.32 -10.45
C LEU A 163 -3.17 -9.17 -11.33
N LEU A 164 -3.25 -7.96 -10.83
CA LEU A 164 -2.51 -6.83 -11.38
C LEU A 164 -1.34 -6.50 -10.46
N PHE A 165 -0.25 -6.02 -11.03
CA PHE A 165 0.90 -5.52 -10.26
C PHE A 165 1.71 -4.51 -11.09
N SER A 166 2.38 -3.62 -10.39
CA SER A 166 3.27 -2.61 -10.99
C SER A 166 4.66 -3.18 -11.22
N ASP A 167 5.31 -2.79 -12.32
CA ASP A 167 6.75 -2.85 -12.51
C ASP A 167 7.27 -1.41 -12.54
N ASN A 168 7.57 -0.88 -11.36
CA ASN A 168 7.78 0.55 -11.13
C ASN A 168 9.20 1.03 -11.43
N ALA A 169 10.14 0.14 -11.66
CA ALA A 169 11.50 0.46 -12.08
C ALA A 169 11.78 0.04 -13.54
N GLY A 170 10.76 -0.45 -14.24
CA GLY A 170 10.82 -0.75 -15.66
C GLY A 170 11.04 0.51 -16.51
N SER A 171 11.51 0.34 -17.73
CA SER A 171 11.62 1.45 -18.68
C SER A 171 10.99 1.02 -20.01
N PRO A 172 9.74 1.45 -20.27
CA PRO A 172 8.84 2.22 -19.41
C PRO A 172 8.32 1.43 -18.19
N GLU A 173 7.82 2.13 -17.17
CA GLU A 173 7.09 1.55 -16.05
C GLU A 173 5.79 0.92 -16.56
N ARG A 174 5.38 -0.23 -16.00
CA ARG A 174 4.22 -0.97 -16.49
C ARG A 174 3.31 -1.45 -15.38
N ILE A 175 2.03 -1.63 -15.74
CA ILE A 175 1.14 -2.51 -14.98
C ILE A 175 0.98 -3.80 -15.77
N TRP A 176 1.22 -4.91 -15.10
CA TRP A 176 1.05 -6.25 -15.62
C TRP A 176 -0.20 -6.90 -15.08
N SER A 177 -0.83 -7.73 -15.90
CA SER A 177 -1.87 -8.66 -15.50
C SER A 177 -1.33 -10.08 -15.56
N PHE A 178 -1.62 -10.85 -14.52
CA PHE A 178 -1.29 -12.27 -14.44
C PHE A 178 -2.58 -13.09 -14.23
N ASP A 179 -2.82 -14.03 -15.12
CA ASP A 179 -3.88 -15.04 -14.97
C ASP A 179 -3.26 -16.33 -14.41
N PRO A 180 -3.55 -16.68 -13.15
CA PRO A 180 -2.97 -17.88 -12.53
C PRO A 180 -3.52 -19.20 -13.11
N THR A 181 -4.61 -19.15 -13.89
CA THR A 181 -5.19 -20.35 -14.51
C THR A 181 -4.44 -20.72 -15.80
N SER A 182 -4.22 -19.75 -16.64
CA SER A 182 -3.49 -19.92 -17.91
C SER A 182 -1.98 -19.66 -17.78
N MET A 183 -1.53 -19.14 -16.64
CA MET A 183 -0.15 -18.68 -16.40
C MET A 183 0.28 -17.56 -17.36
N MET A 184 -0.68 -16.84 -17.92
CA MET A 184 -0.41 -15.76 -18.86
C MET A 184 -0.10 -14.45 -18.14
N LEU A 185 0.93 -13.78 -18.63
CA LEU A 185 1.28 -12.41 -18.29
C LEU A 185 0.97 -11.50 -19.47
N THR A 186 0.30 -10.40 -19.21
CA THR A 186 -0.04 -9.38 -20.21
C THR A 186 0.33 -8.00 -19.69
N ASN A 187 1.05 -7.22 -20.49
CA ASN A 187 1.23 -5.80 -20.22
C ASN A 187 -0.09 -5.08 -20.52
N VAL A 188 -0.72 -4.52 -19.49
CA VAL A 188 -2.03 -3.86 -19.63
C VAL A 188 -1.94 -2.35 -19.63
N PHE A 189 -0.83 -1.79 -19.16
CA PHE A 189 -0.60 -0.35 -19.19
C PHE A 189 0.91 -0.04 -19.21
N GLU A 190 1.35 0.80 -20.17
CA GLU A 190 2.70 1.31 -20.26
C GLU A 190 2.79 2.76 -19.79
N ASP A 191 3.97 3.16 -19.36
CA ASP A 191 4.24 4.51 -18.82
C ASP A 191 3.31 4.85 -17.66
N SER A 192 3.11 3.86 -16.78
CA SER A 192 2.11 3.93 -15.73
C SER A 192 2.50 4.89 -14.60
N GLY A 193 3.79 4.99 -14.30
CA GLY A 193 4.30 5.67 -13.10
C GLY A 193 3.83 5.03 -11.79
N SER A 194 3.23 3.83 -11.88
CA SER A 194 2.54 3.17 -10.76
C SER A 194 3.49 2.58 -9.74
N ASN A 195 3.04 2.58 -8.46
CA ASN A 195 3.63 1.81 -7.37
C ASN A 195 2.53 0.95 -6.73
N GLY A 196 1.84 1.39 -5.68
CA GLY A 196 0.74 0.67 -5.07
C GLY A 196 -0.51 0.65 -5.96
N LEU A 197 -1.24 -0.46 -5.91
CA LEU A 197 -2.55 -0.62 -6.53
C LEU A 197 -3.55 -1.09 -5.48
N ALA A 198 -4.79 -0.63 -5.59
CA ALA A 198 -5.92 -1.12 -4.82
C ALA A 198 -7.17 -1.21 -5.71
N VAL A 199 -8.21 -1.87 -5.23
CA VAL A 199 -9.50 -1.98 -5.93
C VAL A 199 -10.59 -1.28 -5.14
N ASP A 200 -11.37 -0.41 -5.78
CA ASP A 200 -12.51 0.23 -5.14
C ASP A 200 -13.78 -0.64 -5.19
N SER A 201 -14.85 -0.16 -4.55
CA SER A 201 -16.14 -0.87 -4.49
C SER A 201 -16.84 -1.08 -5.85
N ASN A 202 -16.34 -0.46 -6.90
CA ASN A 202 -16.85 -0.61 -8.27
C ASN A 202 -15.91 -1.46 -9.14
N ASP A 203 -14.95 -2.14 -8.53
CA ASP A 203 -13.92 -2.93 -9.21
C ASP A 203 -12.98 -2.09 -10.08
N GLN A 204 -12.87 -0.80 -9.77
CA GLN A 204 -11.97 0.11 -10.46
C GLN A 204 -10.62 0.14 -9.74
N ILE A 205 -9.56 0.16 -10.50
CA ILE A 205 -8.21 0.15 -9.95
C ILE A 205 -7.84 1.56 -9.48
N ILE A 206 -7.41 1.67 -8.24
CA ILE A 206 -6.79 2.86 -7.68
C ILE A 206 -5.29 2.69 -7.80
N VAL A 207 -4.62 3.70 -8.33
CA VAL A 207 -3.20 3.67 -8.67
C VAL A 207 -2.49 4.82 -7.98
N THR A 208 -1.43 4.52 -7.24
CA THR A 208 -0.46 5.55 -6.83
C THR A 208 0.49 5.80 -7.99
N ASP A 209 0.50 7.02 -8.50
CA ASP A 209 1.38 7.43 -9.61
C ASP A 209 2.50 8.32 -9.07
N GLN A 210 3.66 7.72 -8.84
CA GLN A 210 4.83 8.42 -8.31
C GLN A 210 5.42 9.42 -9.30
N LYS A 211 5.31 9.12 -10.58
CA LYS A 211 5.86 9.95 -11.66
C LYS A 211 5.09 11.26 -11.82
N ASN A 212 3.77 11.20 -11.72
CA ASN A 212 2.90 12.36 -11.89
C ASN A 212 2.39 12.92 -10.56
N HIS A 213 2.89 12.39 -9.42
CA HIS A 213 2.53 12.85 -8.08
C HIS A 213 1.02 12.87 -7.86
N ALA A 214 0.35 11.75 -8.13
CA ALA A 214 -1.11 11.69 -8.14
C ALA A 214 -1.67 10.32 -7.75
N ILE A 215 -2.92 10.32 -7.36
CA ILE A 215 -3.74 9.11 -7.22
C ILE A 215 -4.72 9.10 -8.38
N TYR A 216 -4.78 7.99 -9.09
CA TYR A 216 -5.70 7.81 -10.21
C TYR A 216 -6.67 6.66 -9.96
N ARG A 217 -7.89 6.81 -10.47
CA ARG A 217 -8.81 5.69 -10.71
C ARG A 217 -8.70 5.31 -12.17
N TRP A 218 -8.52 4.03 -12.43
CA TRP A 218 -8.33 3.51 -13.77
C TRP A 218 -9.29 2.35 -14.03
N ASP A 219 -9.98 2.41 -15.16
CA ASP A 219 -10.99 1.43 -15.58
C ASP A 219 -10.64 0.74 -16.90
N SER A 220 -9.35 0.57 -17.19
CA SER A 220 -8.82 0.04 -18.46
C SER A 220 -8.94 0.96 -19.69
N ALA A 221 -9.88 1.89 -19.70
CA ALA A 221 -10.09 2.80 -20.81
C ALA A 221 -9.66 4.24 -20.49
N THR A 222 -9.85 4.65 -19.24
CA THR A 222 -9.61 6.02 -18.80
C THR A 222 -8.84 6.08 -17.49
N LYS A 223 -8.00 7.09 -17.38
CA LYS A 223 -7.24 7.41 -16.17
C LYS A 223 -7.84 8.69 -15.57
N LEU A 224 -8.64 8.56 -14.54
CA LEU A 224 -9.27 9.68 -13.85
C LEU A 224 -8.49 10.01 -12.58
N LYS A 225 -7.96 11.23 -12.48
CA LYS A 225 -7.29 11.72 -11.29
C LYS A 225 -8.29 11.86 -10.14
N VAL A 226 -8.08 11.15 -9.04
CA VAL A 226 -8.94 11.19 -7.85
C VAL A 226 -8.25 11.80 -6.64
N GLY A 227 -6.97 12.11 -6.76
CA GLY A 227 -6.19 12.83 -5.75
C GLY A 227 -4.91 13.36 -6.35
N GLY A 228 -4.31 14.39 -5.78
CA GLY A 228 -3.02 14.86 -6.26
C GLY A 228 -2.84 16.36 -6.41
N ASN A 229 -3.61 17.15 -5.70
CA ASN A 229 -3.26 18.53 -5.47
C ASN A 229 -3.23 18.73 -3.96
N LEU A 230 -2.06 18.50 -3.37
CA LEU A 230 -1.81 19.14 -2.10
C LEU A 230 -1.58 20.63 -2.37
N ALA A 231 -2.24 21.48 -1.59
CA ALA A 231 -2.03 22.92 -1.64
C ALA A 231 -0.57 23.36 -1.35
N SER A 232 0.31 22.41 -1.00
CA SER A 232 1.67 22.68 -0.51
C SER A 232 2.80 21.88 -1.12
N GLY A 233 2.62 21.18 -2.25
CA GLY A 233 3.75 20.50 -2.91
C GLY A 233 3.42 19.17 -3.55
N SER A 234 4.39 18.59 -4.24
CA SER A 234 4.31 17.25 -4.83
C SER A 234 4.53 16.19 -3.76
N PHE A 235 3.70 15.16 -3.73
CA PHE A 235 3.94 13.95 -2.98
C PHE A 235 4.39 12.82 -3.93
N LYS A 236 5.05 11.81 -3.38
CA LYS A 236 5.40 10.59 -4.09
C LYS A 236 4.63 9.42 -3.48
N PRO A 237 3.37 9.22 -3.89
CA PRO A 237 2.54 8.22 -3.26
C PRO A 237 3.13 6.83 -3.50
N ASN A 238 3.22 6.04 -2.43
CA ASN A 238 3.81 4.71 -2.45
C ASN A 238 2.71 3.65 -2.46
N ASP A 239 2.16 3.29 -1.33
CA ASP A 239 1.15 2.25 -1.21
C ASP A 239 -0.24 2.83 -0.92
N VAL A 240 -1.30 2.06 -1.16
CA VAL A 240 -2.68 2.55 -1.12
C VAL A 240 -3.65 1.47 -0.70
N VAL A 241 -4.64 1.83 0.12
CA VAL A 241 -5.82 0.99 0.39
C VAL A 241 -7.10 1.81 0.28
N VAL A 242 -8.21 1.14 -0.03
CA VAL A 242 -9.52 1.76 -0.19
C VAL A 242 -10.49 1.18 0.83
N ARG A 243 -11.11 2.04 1.62
CA ARG A 243 -12.17 1.69 2.55
C ARG A 243 -13.49 1.44 1.80
N SER A 244 -14.37 0.61 2.37
CA SER A 244 -15.65 0.23 1.74
C SER A 244 -16.58 1.39 1.38
N ASP A 245 -16.44 2.55 2.05
CA ASP A 245 -17.18 3.78 1.74
C ASP A 245 -16.56 4.61 0.61
N GLY A 246 -15.39 4.20 0.11
CA GLY A 246 -14.65 4.88 -0.95
C GLY A 246 -13.58 5.85 -0.44
N GLY A 247 -13.32 5.89 0.87
CA GLY A 247 -12.17 6.60 1.44
C GLY A 247 -10.86 5.96 1.01
N ILE A 248 -9.90 6.76 0.58
CA ILE A 248 -8.59 6.29 0.10
C ILE A 248 -7.51 6.73 1.07
N TYR A 249 -6.70 5.78 1.51
CA TYR A 249 -5.52 6.05 2.32
C TYR A 249 -4.29 5.69 1.52
N PHE A 250 -3.28 6.54 1.56
CA PHE A 250 -2.02 6.26 0.89
C PHE A 250 -0.83 6.82 1.68
N THR A 251 0.30 6.21 1.47
CA THR A 251 1.56 6.59 2.09
C THR A 251 2.46 7.35 1.14
N ASP A 252 3.29 8.19 1.71
CA ASP A 252 4.42 8.84 1.05
C ASP A 252 5.63 8.74 2.00
N PRO A 253 6.65 7.94 1.66
CA PRO A 253 7.81 7.72 2.55
C PRO A 253 8.57 8.98 2.95
N ASP A 254 8.46 10.04 2.17
CA ASP A 254 9.16 11.29 2.41
C ASP A 254 8.31 12.32 3.16
N SER A 255 6.98 12.13 3.20
CA SER A 255 6.10 13.18 3.73
C SER A 255 5.00 12.72 4.69
N GLY A 256 4.60 11.44 4.71
CA GLY A 256 3.67 10.93 5.72
C GLY A 256 2.50 10.12 5.19
N LEU A 257 1.45 10.02 6.01
CA LEU A 257 0.19 9.35 5.70
C LEU A 257 -0.84 10.36 5.20
N TYR A 258 -1.60 9.97 4.18
CA TYR A 258 -2.61 10.82 3.53
C TYR A 258 -3.96 10.14 3.47
N TYR A 259 -5.01 10.96 3.40
CA TYR A 259 -6.40 10.54 3.28
C TYR A 259 -7.13 11.37 2.23
N ILE A 260 -7.95 10.71 1.41
CA ILE A 260 -8.91 11.32 0.49
C ILE A 260 -10.29 10.85 0.95
N ALA A 261 -11.13 11.78 1.38
CA ALA A 261 -12.46 11.45 1.85
C ALA A 261 -13.37 10.98 0.71
N PRO A 262 -14.37 10.12 0.99
CA PRO A 262 -15.31 9.63 -0.01
C PRO A 262 -15.95 10.77 -0.81
N GLY A 263 -15.97 10.64 -2.13
CA GLY A 263 -16.59 11.62 -3.03
C GLY A 263 -15.81 12.92 -3.20
N THR A 264 -14.60 13.03 -2.64
CA THR A 264 -13.71 14.18 -2.84
C THR A 264 -12.52 13.82 -3.74
N THR A 265 -11.74 14.82 -4.14
CA THR A 265 -10.49 14.65 -4.88
C THR A 265 -9.31 15.32 -4.17
N GLU A 266 -9.55 15.85 -2.99
CA GLU A 266 -8.53 16.53 -2.20
C GLU A 266 -7.86 15.55 -1.24
N ALA A 267 -6.54 15.42 -1.36
CA ALA A 267 -5.73 14.65 -0.44
C ALA A 267 -5.35 15.53 0.76
N THR A 268 -5.68 15.09 1.95
CA THR A 268 -5.29 15.73 3.21
C THR A 268 -4.19 14.92 3.87
N LYS A 269 -3.19 15.60 4.41
CA LYS A 269 -2.17 14.94 5.22
C LYS A 269 -2.79 14.51 6.55
N ALA A 270 -2.86 13.21 6.77
CA ALA A 270 -3.50 12.62 7.93
C ALA A 270 -2.55 12.48 9.12
N SER A 271 -1.26 12.18 8.87
CA SER A 271 -0.26 12.05 9.92
C SER A 271 1.17 12.19 9.41
N THR A 272 2.06 12.62 10.31
CA THR A 272 3.52 12.61 10.15
C THR A 272 4.22 11.80 11.25
N LYS A 273 3.49 10.98 11.98
CA LYS A 273 4.01 10.24 13.13
C LYS A 273 4.76 8.95 12.76
N ILE A 274 4.73 8.58 11.50
CA ILE A 274 5.53 7.50 10.93
C ILE A 274 6.77 8.11 10.28
N ASN A 275 7.93 7.56 10.55
CA ASN A 275 9.20 8.13 10.05
C ASN A 275 9.32 7.97 8.53
N ARG A 276 9.10 6.75 8.02
CA ARG A 276 9.07 6.46 6.58
C ARG A 276 7.92 5.49 6.31
N PRO A 277 6.67 6.00 6.23
CA PRO A 277 5.54 5.13 5.95
C PRO A 277 5.69 4.49 4.57
N ASN A 278 5.37 3.19 4.49
CA ASN A 278 5.40 2.42 3.26
C ASN A 278 4.09 1.63 3.13
N GLY A 279 4.08 0.32 3.32
CA GLY A 279 2.86 -0.46 3.25
C GLY A 279 1.81 -0.08 4.29
N LEU A 280 0.54 -0.30 3.94
CA LEU A 280 -0.58 -0.09 4.84
C LEU A 280 -1.68 -1.10 4.56
N VAL A 281 -2.48 -1.41 5.59
CA VAL A 281 -3.65 -2.29 5.47
C VAL A 281 -4.75 -1.84 6.42
N LEU A 282 -6.02 -1.98 5.99
CA LEU A 282 -7.19 -1.79 6.84
C LEU A 282 -7.50 -3.09 7.58
N THR A 283 -7.81 -3.00 8.89
CA THR A 283 -8.33 -4.15 9.62
C THR A 283 -9.69 -4.60 9.08
N LEU A 284 -10.04 -5.88 9.29
CA LEU A 284 -11.30 -6.50 8.84
C LEU A 284 -12.56 -5.68 9.15
N ASP A 285 -12.56 -4.94 10.23
CA ASP A 285 -13.69 -4.09 10.66
C ASP A 285 -13.57 -2.64 10.18
N GLU A 286 -12.51 -2.34 9.42
CA GLU A 286 -12.19 -1.01 8.88
C GLU A 286 -12.13 0.12 9.93
N LYS A 287 -11.81 -0.22 11.18
CA LYS A 287 -11.69 0.77 12.26
C LYS A 287 -10.26 1.14 12.59
N THR A 288 -9.31 0.41 12.03
CA THR A 288 -7.89 0.64 12.26
C THR A 288 -7.15 0.54 10.93
N LEU A 289 -6.24 1.46 10.72
CA LEU A 289 -5.25 1.42 9.66
C LEU A 289 -3.92 1.02 10.28
N ILE A 290 -3.32 -0.07 9.80
CA ILE A 290 -1.99 -0.51 10.19
C ILE A 290 -1.01 0.01 9.13
N VAL A 291 0.03 0.70 9.56
CA VAL A 291 1.02 1.32 8.66
C VAL A 291 2.42 0.85 9.03
N GLY A 292 3.18 0.44 8.04
CA GLY A 292 4.59 0.08 8.15
C GLY A 292 5.49 1.31 8.22
N ASP A 293 6.46 1.27 9.11
CA ASP A 293 7.52 2.28 9.26
C ASP A 293 8.86 1.66 8.90
N VAL A 294 9.30 1.90 7.67
CA VAL A 294 10.61 1.42 7.20
C VAL A 294 11.76 2.04 8.00
N GLY A 295 11.59 3.29 8.43
CA GLY A 295 12.61 4.00 9.18
C GLY A 295 12.86 3.42 10.57
N ASN A 296 11.84 2.85 11.21
CA ASN A 296 11.90 2.27 12.55
C ASN A 296 11.68 0.74 12.57
N GLN A 297 11.46 0.11 11.44
CA GLN A 297 11.18 -1.34 11.30
C GLN A 297 9.99 -1.78 12.16
N SER A 298 8.96 -0.96 12.21
CA SER A 298 7.82 -1.14 13.10
C SER A 298 6.50 -0.99 12.36
N LEU A 299 5.46 -1.48 12.98
CA LEU A 299 4.07 -1.35 12.53
C LEU A 299 3.32 -0.53 13.57
N SER A 300 2.51 0.40 13.11
CA SER A 300 1.72 1.28 13.97
C SER A 300 0.26 1.28 13.57
N ASN A 301 -0.61 1.27 14.59
CA ASN A 301 -2.05 1.41 14.42
C ASN A 301 -2.45 2.89 14.45
N PHE A 302 -3.35 3.26 13.55
CA PHE A 302 -4.13 4.48 13.58
C PHE A 302 -5.61 4.13 13.68
N ALA A 303 -6.30 4.61 14.70
CA ALA A 303 -7.74 4.49 14.78
C ALA A 303 -8.41 5.36 13.70
N LEU A 304 -9.52 4.87 13.15
CA LEU A 304 -10.32 5.59 12.17
C LEU A 304 -11.63 6.08 12.81
N GLY A 305 -12.00 7.31 12.51
CA GLY A 305 -13.29 7.87 12.81
C GLY A 305 -14.41 7.17 12.03
N ALA A 306 -15.65 7.38 12.43
CA ALA A 306 -16.80 6.82 11.73
C ALA A 306 -16.89 7.32 10.26
N ASP A 307 -16.40 8.52 10.00
CA ASP A 307 -16.28 9.15 8.68
C ASP A 307 -15.01 8.73 7.91
N GLY A 308 -14.21 7.82 8.47
CA GLY A 308 -12.96 7.38 7.88
C GLY A 308 -11.76 8.30 8.15
N SER A 309 -11.95 9.42 8.83
CA SER A 309 -10.83 10.29 9.18
C SER A 309 -9.83 9.56 10.07
N VAL A 310 -8.54 9.81 9.84
CA VAL A 310 -7.47 9.22 10.65
C VAL A 310 -7.34 10.01 11.96
N VAL A 311 -7.40 9.29 13.07
CA VAL A 311 -7.03 9.89 14.38
C VAL A 311 -5.51 9.97 14.43
N ASP A 312 -4.97 11.20 14.48
CA ASP A 312 -3.51 11.43 14.47
C ASP A 312 -2.86 11.07 15.82
N ALA A 313 -3.05 9.80 16.20
CA ALA A 313 -2.41 9.18 17.37
C ALA A 313 -2.07 7.73 17.02
N THR A 314 -0.83 7.35 17.24
CA THR A 314 -0.35 5.99 16.95
C THR A 314 -0.28 5.16 18.22
N THR A 315 -0.56 3.87 18.06
CA THR A 315 -0.20 2.85 19.04
C THR A 315 0.67 1.78 18.37
N PRO A 316 1.68 1.22 19.05
CA PRO A 316 2.48 0.15 18.49
C PRO A 316 1.59 -1.04 18.10
N PHE A 317 1.84 -1.64 16.93
CA PHE A 317 1.26 -2.93 16.56
C PHE A 317 2.31 -4.03 16.68
N GLY A 318 3.43 -3.92 15.96
CA GLY A 318 4.48 -4.94 15.95
C GLY A 318 5.81 -4.39 15.48
N MET A 319 6.82 -5.24 15.52
CA MET A 319 8.14 -4.95 14.94
C MET A 319 8.57 -6.09 14.03
N THR A 320 9.02 -5.74 12.82
CA THR A 320 9.61 -6.72 11.92
C THR A 320 11.02 -7.11 12.37
N THR A 321 11.40 -8.36 12.10
CA THR A 321 12.77 -8.82 12.32
C THR A 321 13.66 -8.60 11.10
N GLY A 322 13.03 -8.33 9.95
CA GLY A 322 13.70 -7.84 8.75
C GLY A 322 14.03 -6.36 8.84
N THR A 323 14.67 -5.83 7.80
CA THR A 323 15.12 -4.43 7.79
C THR A 323 14.07 -3.46 7.22
N THR A 324 12.92 -3.97 6.77
CA THR A 324 11.82 -3.18 6.20
C THR A 324 10.47 -3.66 6.75
N ALA A 325 9.52 -2.76 6.83
CA ALA A 325 8.10 -3.05 6.90
C ALA A 325 7.50 -2.45 5.63
N ASP A 326 7.57 -3.22 4.54
CA ASP A 326 7.13 -2.83 3.20
C ASP A 326 5.63 -3.11 3.01
N GLY A 327 5.14 -3.43 1.84
CA GLY A 327 3.74 -3.72 1.62
C GLY A 327 3.17 -4.83 2.50
N MET A 328 1.85 -4.86 2.69
CA MET A 328 1.21 -5.83 3.59
C MET A 328 -0.23 -6.14 3.17
N CYS A 329 -0.73 -7.29 3.60
CA CYS A 329 -2.12 -7.70 3.43
C CYS A 329 -2.65 -8.45 4.67
N GLU A 330 -3.94 -8.74 4.73
CA GLU A 330 -4.59 -9.36 5.90
C GLU A 330 -5.36 -10.62 5.50
N ASP A 331 -5.40 -11.64 6.38
CA ASP A 331 -6.26 -12.81 6.22
C ASP A 331 -7.59 -12.66 6.98
N CYS A 332 -8.55 -13.55 6.70
CA CYS A 332 -9.86 -13.51 7.34
C CYS A 332 -9.85 -13.88 8.84
N ALA A 333 -8.73 -14.27 9.40
CA ALA A 333 -8.53 -14.41 10.84
C ALA A 333 -7.99 -13.12 11.49
N GLY A 334 -7.69 -12.10 10.66
CA GLY A 334 -7.10 -10.84 11.11
C GLY A 334 -5.58 -10.90 11.24
N ASN A 335 -4.92 -11.93 10.72
CA ASN A 335 -3.46 -11.97 10.70
C ASN A 335 -2.92 -11.07 9.59
N VAL A 336 -1.90 -10.29 9.91
CA VAL A 336 -1.25 -9.35 9.00
C VAL A 336 0.03 -9.96 8.44
N TYR A 337 0.16 -9.97 7.14
CA TYR A 337 1.30 -10.48 6.38
C TYR A 337 2.10 -9.29 5.89
N VAL A 338 3.32 -9.13 6.38
CA VAL A 338 4.17 -7.96 6.15
C VAL A 338 5.38 -8.37 5.32
N CYS A 339 5.58 -7.74 4.20
CA CYS A 339 6.73 -7.95 3.33
C CYS A 339 7.99 -7.32 3.94
N THR A 340 9.07 -8.09 3.94
CA THR A 340 10.37 -7.69 4.45
C THR A 340 11.49 -8.17 3.54
N GLN A 341 12.73 -7.77 3.81
CA GLN A 341 13.90 -8.27 3.08
C GLN A 341 14.14 -9.78 3.26
N SER A 342 13.55 -10.40 4.29
CA SER A 342 13.75 -11.82 4.57
C SER A 342 12.61 -12.71 4.06
N GLY A 343 11.52 -12.11 3.64
CA GLY A 343 10.29 -12.79 3.26
C GLY A 343 9.06 -12.09 3.82
N VAL A 344 7.94 -12.79 3.89
CA VAL A 344 6.71 -12.27 4.46
C VAL A 344 6.63 -12.70 5.92
N GLU A 345 6.61 -11.75 6.85
CA GLU A 345 6.40 -11.99 8.28
C GLU A 345 4.91 -11.94 8.63
N VAL A 346 4.47 -12.81 9.53
CA VAL A 346 3.06 -12.94 9.90
C VAL A 346 2.86 -12.54 11.35
N PHE A 347 1.91 -11.65 11.57
CA PHE A 347 1.51 -11.14 12.87
C PHE A 347 0.06 -11.50 13.17
N ASP A 348 -0.26 -11.83 14.42
CA ASP A 348 -1.65 -12.01 14.83
C ASP A 348 -2.36 -10.64 15.01
N PRO A 349 -3.70 -10.63 15.21
CA PRO A 349 -4.44 -9.37 15.38
C PRO A 349 -4.00 -8.51 16.58
N THR A 350 -3.21 -9.05 17.49
CA THR A 350 -2.64 -8.30 18.63
C THR A 350 -1.26 -7.70 18.31
N GLY A 351 -0.72 -7.99 17.13
CA GLY A 351 0.60 -7.55 16.71
C GLY A 351 1.75 -8.46 17.18
N LYS A 352 1.44 -9.63 17.72
CA LYS A 352 2.44 -10.63 18.03
C LYS A 352 2.90 -11.35 16.78
N ARG A 353 4.20 -11.33 16.51
CA ARG A 353 4.80 -12.08 15.41
C ARG A 353 4.65 -13.59 15.64
N LEU A 354 4.06 -14.29 14.68
CA LEU A 354 3.84 -15.74 14.68
C LEU A 354 4.95 -16.49 13.95
N GLY A 355 5.46 -15.94 12.86
CA GLY A 355 6.44 -16.59 11.99
C GLY A 355 6.54 -15.88 10.66
N GLY A 356 6.71 -16.65 9.58
CA GLY A 356 6.75 -16.07 8.23
C GLY A 356 6.74 -17.12 7.12
N VAL A 357 6.56 -16.61 5.90
CA VAL A 357 6.68 -17.35 4.63
C VAL A 357 8.02 -17.00 4.01
N LEU A 358 8.84 -18.01 3.76
CA LEU A 358 10.20 -17.83 3.22
C LEU A 358 10.14 -17.56 1.72
N THR A 359 9.88 -16.34 1.35
CA THR A 359 9.84 -15.87 -0.05
C THR A 359 11.12 -15.17 -0.48
N GLY A 360 12.05 -14.94 0.44
CA GLY A 360 13.18 -14.02 0.21
C GLY A 360 12.69 -12.58 0.17
N GLU A 361 13.53 -11.65 -0.26
CA GLU A 361 13.18 -10.23 -0.28
C GLU A 361 11.84 -9.99 -0.99
N SER A 362 10.93 -9.33 -0.28
CA SER A 362 9.56 -9.09 -0.70
C SER A 362 9.21 -7.62 -0.49
N SER A 363 8.58 -7.02 -1.48
CA SER A 363 8.17 -5.61 -1.46
C SER A 363 6.70 -5.44 -1.12
N ASN A 364 5.79 -6.27 -1.67
CA ASN A 364 4.37 -6.17 -1.39
C ASN A 364 3.68 -7.52 -1.58
N CYS A 365 2.46 -7.69 -1.05
CA CYS A 365 1.70 -8.92 -1.18
C CYS A 365 0.20 -8.68 -1.15
N THR A 366 -0.55 -9.61 -1.76
CA THR A 366 -2.01 -9.64 -1.71
C THR A 366 -2.53 -11.07 -1.74
N PHE A 367 -3.73 -11.28 -1.21
CA PHE A 367 -4.45 -12.53 -1.35
C PHE A 367 -5.31 -12.55 -2.63
N GLY A 368 -5.41 -13.71 -3.27
CA GLY A 368 -6.29 -13.88 -4.42
C GLY A 368 -6.56 -15.34 -4.74
N GLY A 369 -7.03 -15.57 -5.97
CA GLY A 369 -7.54 -16.87 -6.39
C GLY A 369 -9.00 -17.08 -5.99
N ALA A 370 -9.65 -18.08 -6.57
CA ALA A 370 -11.06 -18.35 -6.35
C ALA A 370 -11.42 -18.67 -4.88
N ASP A 371 -10.48 -19.28 -4.15
CA ASP A 371 -10.59 -19.64 -2.75
C ASP A 371 -9.99 -18.59 -1.79
N ARG A 372 -9.37 -17.54 -2.35
CA ARG A 372 -8.64 -16.49 -1.62
C ARG A 372 -7.52 -17.00 -0.71
N LYS A 373 -7.03 -18.20 -0.98
CA LYS A 373 -5.95 -18.85 -0.23
C LYS A 373 -4.60 -18.79 -0.94
N THR A 374 -4.51 -18.06 -2.02
CA THR A 374 -3.26 -17.83 -2.73
C THR A 374 -2.69 -16.50 -2.32
N LEU A 375 -1.52 -16.50 -1.72
CA LEU A 375 -0.73 -15.30 -1.49
C LEU A 375 0.15 -15.06 -2.72
N PHE A 376 0.00 -13.91 -3.32
CA PHE A 376 0.87 -13.38 -4.36
C PHE A 376 1.83 -12.39 -3.72
N VAL A 377 3.11 -12.56 -3.99
CA VAL A 377 4.17 -11.76 -3.38
C VAL A 377 5.03 -11.13 -4.46
N ALA A 378 5.04 -9.82 -4.50
CA ALA A 378 6.01 -9.06 -5.28
C ALA A 378 7.39 -9.20 -4.61
N SER A 379 8.36 -9.71 -5.36
CA SER A 379 9.69 -10.03 -4.83
C SER A 379 10.75 -9.55 -5.82
N ARG A 380 11.01 -8.26 -5.81
CA ARG A 380 11.89 -7.55 -6.75
C ARG A 380 11.51 -7.84 -8.22
N ALA A 381 12.27 -8.67 -8.88
CA ALA A 381 12.10 -9.01 -10.30
C ALA A 381 11.32 -10.31 -10.51
N THR A 382 10.62 -10.81 -9.50
CA THR A 382 9.93 -12.09 -9.55
C THR A 382 8.60 -12.01 -8.80
N LEU A 383 7.52 -12.41 -9.43
CA LEU A 383 6.26 -12.65 -8.75
C LEU A 383 6.29 -14.05 -8.13
N LYS A 384 6.03 -14.15 -6.83
CA LYS A 384 5.95 -15.43 -6.12
C LYS A 384 4.52 -15.76 -5.76
N VAL A 385 4.21 -17.03 -5.79
CA VAL A 385 2.87 -17.57 -5.57
C VAL A 385 2.96 -18.69 -4.56
N VAL A 386 2.18 -18.63 -3.50
CA VAL A 386 2.13 -19.65 -2.45
C VAL A 386 0.71 -19.87 -1.97
N LYS A 387 0.32 -21.13 -1.74
CA LYS A 387 -0.96 -21.47 -1.11
C LYS A 387 -0.83 -21.43 0.39
N LEU A 388 -1.80 -20.82 1.03
CA LEU A 388 -1.94 -20.74 2.49
C LEU A 388 -3.21 -21.43 2.96
N ALA A 389 -3.29 -21.69 4.25
CA ALA A 389 -4.41 -22.40 4.84
C ALA A 389 -5.65 -21.51 5.03
N ASN A 390 -5.45 -20.28 5.51
CA ASN A 390 -6.51 -19.31 5.71
C ASN A 390 -6.79 -18.52 4.43
N PRO A 391 -8.04 -18.18 4.13
CA PRO A 391 -8.36 -17.23 3.07
C PRO A 391 -8.04 -15.81 3.51
N GLY A 392 -7.58 -14.98 2.59
CA GLY A 392 -7.28 -13.57 2.85
C GLY A 392 -8.33 -12.60 2.30
N LEU A 393 -8.12 -11.33 2.60
CA LEU A 393 -8.86 -10.24 1.99
C LEU A 393 -8.35 -10.03 0.56
N PRO A 394 -9.22 -9.77 -0.38
CA PRO A 394 -8.83 -9.17 -1.64
C PRO A 394 -8.61 -7.67 -1.37
N ASP A 395 -7.40 -7.23 -1.48
CA ASP A 395 -7.05 -5.81 -1.48
C ASP A 395 -7.09 -5.27 -2.89
#